data_5bf4005a2b13b563d348acff1fcff8a6
#
_entry.id   5bf4005a2b13b563d348acff1fcff8a6
#
_cell.length_a   1.000
_cell.length_b   1.000
_cell.length_c   1.000
_cell.angle_alpha   90.00
_cell.angle_beta   90.00
_cell.angle_gamma   90.00
#
_symmetry.space_group_name_H-M   'P 1'
#
loop_
_entity.id
_entity.type
_entity.pdbx_description
1 polymer ?
#
loop_
_entity_poly.entity_id
_entity_poly.type
_entity_poly.pdbx_seq_one_letter_code
_entity_poly.pdbx_strand_id
1 'polypeptide(L)'
;EFGRLAAMKLFMKKTLTKENALMYGVGHGGIEAVLTAGILYISNLATAIMVNTGSIGAALGTLDEATRAATVESLSALCTTDSYLFFMAGVERISAIALHICLSYLVYRALRYGEKRYFFAAMGLHFAVDAATVLLAASVPILALELILLAAMAVVVWLVSRLYKAEASPAPEADSPA
;
A
#
# COMPACT_ATOMS: atom_id res chain seq x y z
N GLU A 1 -4.07 9.13 7.98
CA GLU A 1 -3.40 8.97 9.27
C GLU A 1 -4.34 9.16 10.47
N PHE A 2 -5.33 10.06 10.43
CA PHE A 2 -6.30 10.22 11.53
C PHE A 2 -7.10 8.95 11.82
N GLY A 3 -7.53 8.22 10.77
CA GLY A 3 -8.19 6.91 10.93
C GLY A 3 -7.29 5.89 11.63
N ARG A 4 -5.99 5.85 11.28
CA ARG A 4 -4.98 5.00 11.92
C ARG A 4 -4.80 5.35 13.39
N LEU A 5 -4.67 6.65 13.69
CA LEU A 5 -4.59 7.15 15.05
C LEU A 5 -5.82 6.75 15.88
N ALA A 6 -7.02 6.96 15.33
CA ALA A 6 -8.28 6.60 15.97
C ALA A 6 -8.37 5.09 16.21
N ALA A 7 -8.06 4.27 15.20
CA ALA A 7 -8.07 2.82 15.31
C ALA A 7 -7.13 2.32 16.42
N MET A 8 -5.89 2.79 16.46
CA MET A 8 -4.95 2.41 17.51
C MET A 8 -5.38 2.90 18.89
N LYS A 9 -5.91 4.13 18.98
CA LYS A 9 -6.34 4.71 20.26
C LYS A 9 -7.62 4.05 20.82
N LEU A 10 -8.55 3.66 19.97
CA LEU A 10 -9.85 3.14 20.40
C LEU A 10 -9.87 1.62 20.50
N PHE A 11 -9.34 0.91 19.50
CA PHE A 11 -9.45 -0.54 19.41
C PHE A 11 -8.22 -1.28 19.94
N MET A 12 -7.02 -0.68 19.87
CA MET A 12 -5.79 -1.32 20.33
C MET A 12 -5.35 -0.88 21.73
N LYS A 13 -6.17 -0.11 22.44
CA LYS A 13 -5.83 0.55 23.72
C LYS A 13 -5.13 -0.37 24.74
N LYS A 14 -5.59 -1.63 24.87
CA LYS A 14 -5.03 -2.64 25.81
C LYS A 14 -3.87 -3.46 25.22
N THR A 15 -3.72 -3.47 23.90
CA THR A 15 -2.77 -4.30 23.16
C THR A 15 -1.83 -3.47 22.30
N LEU A 16 -1.68 -2.18 22.60
CA LEU A 16 -0.84 -1.27 21.82
C LEU A 16 0.63 -1.51 22.16
N THR A 17 1.23 -2.44 21.45
CA THR A 17 2.68 -2.72 21.45
C THR A 17 3.29 -2.32 20.12
N LYS A 18 4.62 -2.23 20.04
CA LYS A 18 5.32 -1.93 18.80
C LYS A 18 5.09 -3.01 17.74
N GLU A 19 5.02 -4.28 18.15
CA GLU A 19 4.77 -5.42 17.27
C GLU A 19 3.34 -5.36 16.69
N ASN A 20 2.35 -5.09 17.54
CA ASN A 20 0.96 -4.97 17.09
C ASN A 20 0.75 -3.76 16.18
N ALA A 21 1.51 -2.68 16.37
CA ALA A 21 1.50 -1.54 15.46
C ALA A 21 2.06 -1.90 14.07
N LEU A 22 3.15 -2.71 14.01
CA LEU A 22 3.65 -3.23 12.73
C LEU A 22 2.61 -4.11 12.04
N MET A 23 1.97 -5.04 12.79
CA MET A 23 0.91 -5.90 12.27
C MET A 23 -0.30 -5.12 11.77
N TYR A 24 -0.67 -4.03 12.46
CA TYR A 24 -1.69 -3.11 11.96
C TYR A 24 -1.28 -2.51 10.61
N GLY A 25 -0.01 -2.12 10.46
CA GLY A 25 0.54 -1.61 9.20
C GLY A 25 0.46 -2.62 8.06
N VAL A 26 0.80 -3.89 8.34
CA VAL A 26 0.66 -5.00 7.38
C VAL A 26 -0.80 -5.16 6.96
N GLY A 27 -1.73 -5.18 7.92
CA GLY A 27 -3.16 -5.33 7.63
C GLY A 27 -3.72 -4.14 6.84
N HIS A 28 -3.37 -2.91 7.22
CA HIS A 28 -3.82 -1.70 6.53
C HIS A 28 -3.30 -1.62 5.10
N GLY A 29 -1.98 -1.74 4.90
CA GLY A 29 -1.37 -1.73 3.56
C GLY A 29 -1.77 -2.95 2.72
N GLY A 30 -1.96 -4.12 3.36
CA GLY A 30 -2.41 -5.33 2.69
C GLY A 30 -3.83 -5.21 2.13
N ILE A 31 -4.79 -4.71 2.93
CA ILE A 31 -6.16 -4.51 2.43
C ILE A 31 -6.21 -3.42 1.35
N GLU A 32 -5.42 -2.37 1.48
CA GLU A 32 -5.31 -1.35 0.44
C GLU A 32 -4.78 -1.95 -0.87
N ALA A 33 -3.71 -2.74 -0.82
CA ALA A 33 -3.16 -3.41 -1.99
C ALA A 33 -4.19 -4.36 -2.66
N VAL A 34 -4.99 -5.08 -1.87
CA VAL A 34 -6.08 -5.93 -2.40
C VAL A 34 -7.16 -5.09 -3.08
N LEU A 35 -7.60 -4.01 -2.44
CA LEU A 35 -8.70 -3.18 -2.96
C LEU A 35 -8.27 -2.33 -4.18
N THR A 36 -7.04 -1.83 -4.21
CA THR A 36 -6.56 -0.94 -5.29
C THR A 36 -6.01 -1.69 -6.50
N ALA A 37 -5.26 -2.76 -6.28
CA ALA A 37 -4.62 -3.53 -7.35
C ALA A 37 -5.17 -4.96 -7.47
N GLY A 38 -5.39 -5.66 -6.36
CA GLY A 38 -5.74 -7.07 -6.37
C GLY A 38 -7.03 -7.35 -7.14
N ILE A 39 -8.10 -6.60 -6.89
CA ILE A 39 -9.39 -6.76 -7.59
C ILE A 39 -9.22 -6.47 -9.08
N LEU A 40 -8.51 -5.40 -9.43
CA LEU A 40 -8.24 -5.03 -10.82
C LEU A 40 -7.48 -6.14 -11.56
N TYR A 41 -6.43 -6.70 -10.94
CA TYR A 41 -5.63 -7.76 -11.57
C TYR A 41 -6.37 -9.09 -11.69
N ILE A 42 -7.25 -9.42 -10.74
CA ILE A 42 -8.15 -10.58 -10.88
C ILE A 42 -9.10 -10.37 -12.06
N SER A 43 -9.66 -9.17 -12.23
CA SER A 43 -10.50 -8.81 -13.36
C SER A 43 -9.73 -8.88 -14.68
N ASN A 44 -8.52 -8.33 -14.72
CA ASN A 44 -7.65 -8.38 -15.92
C ASN A 44 -7.30 -9.84 -16.29
N LEU A 45 -7.03 -10.70 -15.31
CA LEU A 45 -6.77 -12.13 -15.55
C LEU A 45 -8.01 -12.83 -16.13
N ALA A 46 -9.19 -12.61 -15.54
CA ALA A 46 -10.44 -13.15 -16.08
C ALA A 46 -10.67 -12.70 -17.51
N THR A 47 -10.47 -11.42 -17.78
CA THR A 47 -10.57 -10.83 -19.13
C THR A 47 -9.57 -11.45 -20.10
N ALA A 48 -8.32 -11.62 -19.70
CA ALA A 48 -7.30 -12.28 -20.55
C ALA A 48 -7.68 -13.73 -20.89
N ILE A 49 -8.26 -14.47 -19.95
CA ILE A 49 -8.78 -15.82 -20.19
C ILE A 49 -9.92 -15.76 -21.23
N MET A 50 -10.85 -14.82 -21.10
CA MET A 50 -11.95 -14.65 -22.06
C MET A 50 -11.46 -14.31 -23.47
N VAL A 51 -10.43 -13.46 -23.59
CA VAL A 51 -9.79 -13.14 -24.87
C VAL A 51 -9.15 -14.38 -25.49
N ASN A 52 -8.34 -15.12 -24.69
CA ASN A 52 -7.61 -16.29 -25.17
C ASN A 52 -8.53 -17.48 -25.55
N THR A 53 -9.69 -17.58 -24.89
CA THR A 53 -10.70 -18.63 -25.21
C THR A 53 -11.67 -18.21 -26.32
N GLY A 54 -11.61 -16.96 -26.79
CA GLY A 54 -12.54 -16.42 -27.77
C GLY A 54 -13.93 -16.09 -27.25
N SER A 55 -14.18 -16.29 -25.92
CA SER A 55 -15.50 -16.04 -25.31
C SER A 55 -15.83 -14.56 -25.13
N ILE A 56 -14.85 -13.67 -25.24
CA ILE A 56 -15.03 -12.21 -25.12
C ILE A 56 -16.04 -11.66 -26.15
N GLY A 57 -16.11 -12.24 -27.36
CA GLY A 57 -17.03 -11.79 -28.41
C GLY A 57 -18.50 -11.91 -28.00
N ALA A 58 -18.88 -12.97 -27.29
CA ALA A 58 -20.23 -13.14 -26.75
C ALA A 58 -20.58 -12.06 -25.74
N ALA A 59 -19.64 -11.73 -24.80
CA ALA A 59 -19.82 -10.68 -23.82
C ALA A 59 -19.95 -9.30 -24.47
N LEU A 60 -19.11 -8.98 -25.46
CA LEU A 60 -19.17 -7.73 -26.21
C LEU A 60 -20.47 -7.58 -27.02
N GLY A 61 -21.04 -8.70 -27.49
CA GLY A 61 -22.30 -8.71 -28.27
C GLY A 61 -23.52 -8.27 -27.44
N THR A 62 -23.46 -8.32 -26.13
CA THR A 62 -24.55 -7.90 -25.22
C THR A 62 -24.53 -6.42 -24.86
N LEU A 63 -23.44 -5.70 -25.19
CA LEU A 63 -23.24 -4.30 -24.86
C LEU A 63 -23.82 -3.37 -25.96
N ASP A 64 -24.30 -2.21 -25.54
CA ASP A 64 -24.57 -1.12 -26.45
C ASP A 64 -23.29 -0.65 -27.17
N GLU A 65 -23.44 0.08 -28.26
CA GLU A 65 -22.30 0.45 -29.11
C GLU A 65 -21.25 1.31 -28.41
N ALA A 66 -21.66 2.28 -27.59
CA ALA A 66 -20.75 3.18 -26.87
C ALA A 66 -19.95 2.42 -25.80
N THR A 67 -20.63 1.59 -25.01
CA THR A 67 -19.99 0.72 -23.99
C THR A 67 -19.07 -0.30 -24.63
N ARG A 68 -19.48 -0.88 -25.75
CA ARG A 68 -18.65 -1.82 -26.54
C ARG A 68 -17.36 -1.17 -27.01
N ALA A 69 -17.45 0.03 -27.60
CA ALA A 69 -16.28 0.77 -28.09
C ALA A 69 -15.28 1.05 -26.96
N ALA A 70 -15.74 1.58 -25.84
CA ALA A 70 -14.90 1.83 -24.67
C ALA A 70 -14.28 0.54 -24.10
N THR A 71 -15.03 -0.57 -24.08
CA THR A 71 -14.53 -1.87 -23.64
C THR A 71 -13.44 -2.40 -24.57
N VAL A 72 -13.64 -2.31 -25.89
CA VAL A 72 -12.63 -2.73 -26.89
C VAL A 72 -11.35 -1.91 -26.76
N GLU A 73 -11.45 -0.62 -26.52
CA GLU A 73 -10.29 0.25 -26.27
C GLU A 73 -9.52 -0.21 -25.01
N SER A 74 -10.22 -0.47 -23.91
CA SER A 74 -9.63 -0.99 -22.67
C SER A 74 -8.97 -2.37 -22.86
N LEU A 75 -9.59 -3.25 -23.63
CA LEU A 75 -9.02 -4.57 -24.00
C LEU A 75 -7.75 -4.41 -24.83
N SER A 76 -7.77 -3.50 -25.80
CA SER A 76 -6.58 -3.20 -26.61
C SER A 76 -5.43 -2.71 -25.73
N ALA A 77 -5.71 -1.78 -24.83
CA ALA A 77 -4.71 -1.29 -23.86
C ALA A 77 -4.14 -2.43 -23.01
N LEU A 78 -5.01 -3.31 -22.48
CA LEU A 78 -4.59 -4.46 -21.69
C LEU A 78 -3.67 -5.42 -22.49
N CYS A 79 -4.02 -5.70 -23.73
CA CYS A 79 -3.28 -6.63 -24.59
C CYS A 79 -1.95 -6.05 -25.12
N THR A 80 -1.82 -4.73 -25.19
CA THR A 80 -0.62 -4.03 -25.69
C THR A 80 0.31 -3.54 -24.57
N THR A 81 -0.14 -3.61 -23.32
CA THR A 81 0.69 -3.24 -22.16
C THR A 81 1.82 -4.24 -21.96
N ASP A 82 3.04 -3.74 -21.84
CA ASP A 82 4.22 -4.55 -21.61
C ASP A 82 4.11 -5.35 -20.29
N SER A 83 4.42 -6.64 -20.34
CA SER A 83 4.28 -7.55 -19.19
C SER A 83 5.03 -7.10 -17.94
N TYR A 84 6.20 -6.44 -18.12
CA TYR A 84 6.97 -5.95 -16.98
C TYR A 84 6.24 -4.87 -16.17
N LEU A 85 5.32 -4.11 -16.76
CA LEU A 85 4.53 -3.09 -16.07
C LEU A 85 3.57 -3.70 -15.05
N PHE A 86 3.01 -4.87 -15.37
CA PHE A 86 2.20 -5.61 -14.39
C PHE A 86 3.03 -6.09 -13.20
N PHE A 87 4.27 -6.53 -13.45
CA PHE A 87 5.20 -6.91 -12.41
C PHE A 87 5.59 -5.70 -11.54
N MET A 88 5.91 -4.56 -12.17
CA MET A 88 6.29 -3.33 -11.44
C MET A 88 5.15 -2.82 -10.55
N ALA A 89 3.91 -2.88 -11.00
CA ALA A 89 2.77 -2.55 -10.15
C ALA A 89 2.66 -3.45 -8.90
N GLY A 90 3.05 -4.72 -9.00
CA GLY A 90 3.18 -5.61 -7.83
C GLY A 90 4.29 -5.17 -6.87
N VAL A 91 5.44 -4.76 -7.40
CA VAL A 91 6.57 -4.23 -6.63
C VAL A 91 6.17 -2.94 -5.90
N GLU A 92 5.44 -2.06 -6.57
CA GLU A 92 4.88 -0.84 -5.97
C GLU A 92 3.99 -1.15 -4.76
N ARG A 93 3.12 -2.18 -4.85
CA ARG A 93 2.27 -2.58 -3.71
C ARG A 93 3.08 -3.09 -2.51
N ILE A 94 4.19 -3.78 -2.73
CA ILE A 94 5.10 -4.19 -1.65
C ILE A 94 5.69 -2.94 -0.98
N SER A 95 6.10 -1.95 -1.76
CA SER A 95 6.61 -0.67 -1.24
C SER A 95 5.55 0.09 -0.45
N ALA A 96 4.31 0.12 -0.92
CA ALA A 96 3.18 0.72 -0.22
C ALA A 96 2.91 0.04 1.14
N ILE A 97 2.91 -1.29 1.18
CA ILE A 97 2.76 -2.04 2.45
C ILE A 97 3.90 -1.70 3.41
N ALA A 98 5.15 -1.63 2.93
CA ALA A 98 6.29 -1.23 3.75
C ALA A 98 6.14 0.19 4.31
N LEU A 99 5.63 1.14 3.50
CA LEU A 99 5.29 2.47 3.95
C LEU A 99 4.26 2.42 5.08
N HIS A 100 3.16 1.72 4.90
CA HIS A 100 2.10 1.62 5.92
C HIS A 100 2.57 1.00 7.23
N ILE A 101 3.51 0.04 7.18
CA ILE A 101 4.17 -0.50 8.37
C ILE A 101 4.96 0.60 9.10
N CYS A 102 5.76 1.37 8.35
CA CYS A 102 6.55 2.47 8.91
C CYS A 102 5.67 3.56 9.53
N LEU A 103 4.63 3.98 8.82
CA LEU A 103 3.67 4.99 9.29
C LEU A 103 2.94 4.51 10.56
N SER A 104 2.57 3.24 10.60
CA SER A 104 1.90 2.66 11.79
C SER A 104 2.80 2.67 13.01
N TYR A 105 4.07 2.36 12.84
CA TYR A 105 5.04 2.47 13.93
C TYR A 105 5.23 3.92 14.41
N LEU A 106 5.28 4.90 13.50
CA LEU A 106 5.38 6.31 13.88
C LEU A 106 4.13 6.78 14.67
N VAL A 107 2.93 6.38 14.22
CA VAL A 107 1.69 6.70 14.94
C VAL A 107 1.65 6.01 16.31
N TYR A 108 2.11 4.77 16.41
CA TYR A 108 2.28 4.07 17.68
C TYR A 108 3.17 4.88 18.64
N ARG A 109 4.35 5.34 18.17
CA ARG A 109 5.25 6.15 19.01
C ARG A 109 4.59 7.44 19.49
N ALA A 110 3.83 8.11 18.60
CA ALA A 110 3.08 9.31 18.98
C ALA A 110 2.10 9.03 20.14
N LEU A 111 1.41 7.89 20.09
CA LEU A 111 0.45 7.49 21.12
C LEU A 111 1.13 7.01 22.39
N ARG A 112 2.15 6.15 22.26
CA ARG A 112 2.80 5.49 23.39
C ARG A 112 3.59 6.45 24.25
N TYR A 113 4.30 7.40 23.63
CA TYR A 113 5.19 8.34 24.32
C TYR A 113 4.65 9.77 24.39
N GLY A 114 3.43 10.02 23.83
CA GLY A 114 2.85 11.36 23.79
C GLY A 114 3.56 12.32 22.81
N GLU A 115 4.43 11.82 21.94
CA GLU A 115 5.27 12.61 21.05
C GLU A 115 4.56 12.93 19.73
N LYS A 116 3.72 13.95 19.72
CA LYS A 116 2.91 14.35 18.55
C LYS A 116 3.72 14.55 17.27
N ARG A 117 5.03 14.86 17.37
CA ARG A 117 5.92 15.01 16.20
C ARG A 117 5.93 13.78 15.29
N TYR A 118 5.83 12.58 15.84
CA TYR A 118 5.80 11.35 15.05
C TYR A 118 4.48 11.17 14.29
N PHE A 119 3.36 11.64 14.83
CA PHE A 119 2.10 11.67 14.09
C PHE A 119 2.17 12.60 12.88
N PHE A 120 2.68 13.82 13.08
CA PHE A 120 2.86 14.78 11.99
C PHE A 120 3.92 14.31 10.98
N ALA A 121 4.97 13.64 11.44
CA ALA A 121 5.96 13.02 10.56
C ALA A 121 5.33 11.91 9.70
N ALA A 122 4.49 11.06 10.27
CA ALA A 122 3.75 10.03 9.52
C ALA A 122 2.82 10.66 8.49
N MET A 123 2.07 11.70 8.85
CA MET A 123 1.17 12.40 7.95
C MET A 123 1.93 13.10 6.81
N GLY A 124 3.02 13.79 7.14
CA GLY A 124 3.85 14.48 6.15
C GLY A 124 4.55 13.50 5.20
N LEU A 125 5.06 12.38 5.73
CA LEU A 125 5.70 11.35 4.92
C LEU A 125 4.70 10.68 3.95
N HIS A 126 3.51 10.32 4.43
CA HIS A 126 2.46 9.75 3.58
C HIS A 126 2.11 10.72 2.45
N PHE A 127 1.78 11.96 2.81
CA PHE A 127 1.48 13.00 1.82
C PHE A 127 2.63 13.21 0.82
N ALA A 128 3.88 13.24 1.29
CA ALA A 128 5.03 13.47 0.42
C ALA A 128 5.24 12.34 -0.58
N VAL A 129 5.06 11.08 -0.17
CA VAL A 129 5.16 9.91 -1.06
C VAL A 129 4.05 9.95 -2.10
N ASP A 130 2.79 10.15 -1.70
CA ASP A 130 1.65 10.20 -2.61
C ASP A 130 1.78 11.37 -3.60
N ALA A 131 2.11 12.56 -3.11
CA ALA A 131 2.30 13.74 -3.96
C ALA A 131 3.48 13.56 -4.93
N ALA A 132 4.61 13.01 -4.47
CA ALA A 132 5.76 12.73 -5.32
C ALA A 132 5.41 11.72 -6.42
N THR A 133 4.68 10.65 -6.08
CA THR A 133 4.23 9.65 -7.05
C THR A 133 3.39 10.28 -8.15
N VAL A 134 2.37 11.07 -7.79
CA VAL A 134 1.48 11.73 -8.76
C VAL A 134 2.24 12.75 -9.62
N LEU A 135 3.07 13.59 -9.02
CA LEU A 135 3.81 14.64 -9.73
C LEU A 135 4.88 14.07 -10.66
N LEU A 136 5.60 13.04 -10.22
CA LEU A 136 6.65 12.42 -11.01
C LEU A 136 6.10 11.53 -12.12
N ALA A 137 4.96 10.87 -11.91
CA ALA A 137 4.32 10.03 -12.93
C ALA A 137 4.03 10.78 -14.24
N ALA A 138 3.81 12.09 -14.17
CA ALA A 138 3.60 12.93 -15.35
C ALA A 138 4.89 13.31 -16.10
N SER A 139 6.07 13.11 -15.48
CA SER A 139 7.33 13.71 -15.94
C SER A 139 8.45 12.70 -16.18
N VAL A 140 8.38 11.51 -15.57
CA VAL A 140 9.45 10.52 -15.69
C VAL A 140 8.91 9.17 -16.18
N PRO A 141 9.73 8.38 -16.89
CA PRO A 141 9.36 7.00 -17.26
C PRO A 141 9.02 6.17 -16.02
N ILE A 142 8.04 5.28 -16.16
CA ILE A 142 7.53 4.49 -15.03
C ILE A 142 8.64 3.71 -14.31
N LEU A 143 9.58 3.12 -15.04
CA LEU A 143 10.69 2.40 -14.43
C LEU A 143 11.56 3.32 -13.54
N ALA A 144 11.81 4.54 -13.99
CA ALA A 144 12.58 5.51 -13.19
C ALA A 144 11.80 5.92 -11.94
N LEU A 145 10.49 6.14 -12.07
CA LEU A 145 9.61 6.44 -10.93
C LEU A 145 9.67 5.31 -9.89
N GLU A 146 9.51 4.07 -10.31
CA GLU A 146 9.54 2.92 -9.40
C GLU A 146 10.90 2.77 -8.69
N LEU A 147 12.00 2.99 -9.39
CA LEU A 147 13.33 2.96 -8.77
C LEU A 147 13.52 4.08 -7.75
N ILE A 148 13.00 5.28 -8.02
CA ILE A 148 13.02 6.40 -7.08
C ILE A 148 12.19 6.06 -5.83
N LEU A 149 10.98 5.54 -6.01
CA LEU A 149 10.10 5.15 -4.89
C LEU A 149 10.72 4.02 -4.06
N LEU A 150 11.31 3.01 -4.68
CA LEU A 150 12.02 1.93 -3.98
C LEU A 150 13.20 2.47 -3.16
N ALA A 151 14.01 3.37 -3.75
CA ALA A 151 15.13 3.97 -3.03
C ALA A 151 14.66 4.83 -1.85
N ALA A 152 13.63 5.65 -2.06
CA ALA A 152 13.03 6.45 -0.99
C ALA A 152 12.46 5.55 0.12
N MET A 153 11.77 4.47 -0.25
CA MET A 153 11.24 3.51 0.71
C MET A 153 12.33 2.79 1.49
N ALA A 154 13.44 2.41 0.85
CA ALA A 154 14.58 1.82 1.55
C ALA A 154 15.14 2.75 2.63
N VAL A 155 15.23 4.06 2.34
CA VAL A 155 15.65 5.07 3.32
C VAL A 155 14.64 5.17 4.48
N VAL A 156 13.34 5.24 4.18
CA VAL A 156 12.28 5.30 5.20
C VAL A 156 12.32 4.09 6.11
N VAL A 157 12.38 2.88 5.54
CA VAL A 157 12.47 1.63 6.30
C VAL A 157 13.73 1.62 7.15
N TRP A 158 14.87 2.04 6.62
CA TRP A 158 16.11 2.12 7.37
C TRP A 158 15.99 3.08 8.57
N LEU A 159 15.48 4.30 8.37
CA LEU A 159 15.30 5.28 9.45
C LEU A 159 14.35 4.76 10.53
N VAL A 160 13.19 4.22 10.13
CA VAL A 160 12.20 3.69 11.08
C VAL A 160 12.72 2.45 11.80
N SER A 161 13.47 1.58 11.13
CA SER A 161 14.11 0.41 11.75
C SER A 161 15.14 0.81 12.81
N ARG A 162 15.85 1.94 12.61
CA ARG A 162 16.76 2.49 13.62
C ARG A 162 15.99 2.94 14.87
N LEU A 163 14.85 3.62 14.69
CA LEU A 163 13.97 4.02 15.80
C LEU A 163 13.41 2.81 16.54
N TYR A 164 12.98 1.79 15.79
CA TYR A 164 12.45 0.54 16.35
C TYR A 164 13.49 -0.19 17.21
N LYS A 165 14.72 -0.32 16.70
CA LYS A 165 15.83 -0.99 17.43
C LYS A 165 16.30 -0.20 18.66
N ALA A 166 16.23 1.13 18.60
CA ALA A 166 16.59 1.99 19.72
C ALA A 166 15.55 1.97 20.85
N GLU A 167 14.33 1.51 20.57
CA GLU A 167 13.29 1.35 21.57
C GLU A 167 13.53 0.07 22.37
N ALA A 168 13.89 0.22 23.66
CA ALA A 168 14.05 -0.92 24.56
C ALA A 168 12.78 -1.77 24.60
N SER A 169 12.91 -3.10 24.51
CA SER A 169 11.79 -3.98 24.79
C SER A 169 11.32 -3.72 26.22
N PRO A 170 10.00 -3.56 26.47
CA PRO A 170 9.52 -3.49 27.84
C PRO A 170 10.01 -4.73 28.58
N ALA A 171 10.54 -4.53 29.80
CA ALA A 171 10.86 -5.66 30.67
C ALA A 171 9.62 -6.56 30.78
N PRO A 172 9.74 -7.90 30.74
CA PRO A 172 8.61 -8.77 30.99
C PRO A 172 7.96 -8.34 32.30
N GLU A 173 6.64 -8.11 32.28
CA GLU A 173 5.89 -7.89 33.50
C GLU A 173 6.24 -9.04 34.44
N ALA A 174 6.89 -8.71 35.57
CA ALA A 174 7.11 -9.68 36.60
C ALA A 174 5.73 -10.23 37.00
N ASP A 175 5.54 -11.54 36.82
CA ASP A 175 4.33 -12.25 37.23
C ASP A 175 3.96 -11.77 38.64
N SER A 176 2.89 -11.00 38.73
CA SER A 176 2.29 -10.66 40.00
C SER A 176 1.75 -11.95 40.58
N PRO A 177 2.27 -12.46 41.72
CA PRO A 177 1.75 -13.69 42.30
C PRO A 177 0.27 -13.48 42.63
N ALA A 178 -0.54 -14.47 42.26
CA ALA A 178 -1.99 -14.55 42.46
C ALA A 178 -2.37 -14.48 43.96
#